data_7cb3717d2cb90ef9ba7708723f702f85
#
_entry.id   7cb3717d2cb90ef9ba7708723f702f85
#
_cell.length_a   1.000
_cell.length_b   1.000
_cell.length_c   1.000
_cell.angle_alpha   90.00
_cell.angle_beta   90.00
_cell.angle_gamma   90.00
#
_symmetry.space_group_name_H-M   'P 1'
#
loop_
_entity.id
_entity.type
_entity.pdbx_description
1 polymer ?
#
loop_
_entity_poly.entity_id
_entity_poly.type
_entity_poly.pdbx_seq_one_letter_code
_entity_poly.pdbx_strand_id
1 'polypeptide(L)'
;WILDDYCASSQGELIPVAALPIIDPAAAAAEVRRTAERGFRAAFIRTNSVSGIKYSDRRFDVVWQAIVDTGVKLGLHPLPVWDQDGTACGYRLSNIMAASALGFPMDMIATLYDMMSGGVFDRFPTMPTMILEAGAGWLPSFLERFEEHREMFGAIQAPEWKTPPLEIFERQMMVTVEACERTDLAIALEFLPADHVAIASDWPHYDGTPDLISGFTRAGRGLDEDDLAMVAGGTLARWFPA
;
A
#
# COMPACT_ATOMS: atom_id res chain seq x y z
N TRP A 1 8.11 8.78 -20.21
CA TRP A 1 9.45 8.80 -19.60
C TRP A 1 9.72 7.55 -18.79
N ILE A 2 8.99 7.23 -17.69
CA ILE A 2 9.28 6.06 -16.86
C ILE A 2 9.39 4.77 -17.70
N LEU A 3 8.39 4.49 -18.54
CA LEU A 3 8.37 3.28 -19.36
C LEU A 3 9.41 3.34 -20.50
N ASP A 4 9.41 4.45 -21.23
CA ASP A 4 10.10 4.53 -22.52
C ASP A 4 11.61 4.80 -22.39
N ASP A 5 12.03 5.43 -21.27
CA ASP A 5 13.42 5.80 -21.03
C ASP A 5 14.01 5.02 -19.84
N TYR A 6 13.39 5.12 -18.65
CA TYR A 6 13.96 4.55 -17.42
C TYR A 6 13.88 3.02 -17.39
N CYS A 7 12.72 2.45 -17.67
CA CYS A 7 12.54 1.00 -17.66
C CYS A 7 13.00 0.30 -18.95
N ALA A 8 13.13 1.04 -20.07
CA ALA A 8 13.41 0.45 -21.39
C ALA A 8 14.71 -0.37 -21.45
N SER A 9 15.73 0.01 -20.67
CA SER A 9 17.01 -0.69 -20.64
C SER A 9 17.05 -1.91 -19.71
N SER A 10 16.02 -2.12 -18.87
CA SER A 10 16.01 -3.16 -17.84
C SER A 10 15.63 -4.55 -18.33
N GLN A 11 15.27 -4.71 -19.61
CA GLN A 11 14.80 -5.97 -20.18
C GLN A 11 13.59 -6.58 -19.43
N GLY A 12 12.77 -5.74 -18.78
CA GLY A 12 11.58 -6.15 -18.03
C GLY A 12 11.82 -6.38 -16.53
N GLU A 13 13.02 -6.17 -16.02
CA GLU A 13 13.33 -6.27 -14.58
C GLU A 13 12.70 -5.13 -13.76
N LEU A 14 12.53 -3.95 -14.37
CA LEU A 14 11.89 -2.81 -13.75
C LEU A 14 10.40 -2.73 -14.16
N ILE A 15 9.52 -2.68 -13.18
CA ILE A 15 8.08 -2.55 -13.39
C ILE A 15 7.68 -1.08 -13.22
N PRO A 16 7.18 -0.43 -14.29
CA PRO A 16 6.77 0.96 -14.18
C PRO A 16 5.48 1.09 -13.37
N VAL A 17 5.45 2.09 -12.48
CA VAL A 17 4.29 2.44 -11.65
C VAL A 17 3.76 3.80 -12.07
N ALA A 18 2.46 3.91 -12.34
CA ALA A 18 1.81 5.14 -12.77
C ALA A 18 1.33 5.97 -11.56
N ALA A 19 1.59 7.27 -11.56
CA ALA A 19 0.97 8.19 -10.60
C ALA A 19 -0.42 8.62 -11.11
N LEU A 20 -1.46 8.48 -10.28
CA LEU A 20 -2.83 8.79 -10.70
C LEU A 20 -3.25 10.22 -10.31
N PRO A 21 -3.95 10.96 -11.20
CA PRO A 21 -4.48 12.30 -10.93
C PRO A 21 -5.75 12.24 -10.07
N ILE A 22 -5.62 11.86 -8.78
CA ILE A 22 -6.72 11.55 -7.86
C ILE A 22 -7.65 12.73 -7.51
N ILE A 23 -7.31 13.95 -7.93
CA ILE A 23 -8.20 15.12 -7.78
C ILE A 23 -9.46 14.95 -8.63
N ASP A 24 -9.34 14.27 -9.77
CA ASP A 24 -10.44 13.93 -10.67
C ASP A 24 -10.54 12.41 -10.84
N PRO A 25 -11.50 11.74 -10.19
CA PRO A 25 -11.66 10.29 -10.30
C PRO A 25 -11.86 9.78 -11.73
N ALA A 26 -12.53 10.55 -12.60
CA ALA A 26 -12.73 10.16 -13.99
C ALA A 26 -11.40 10.19 -14.77
N ALA A 27 -10.59 11.23 -14.57
CA ALA A 27 -9.25 11.33 -15.15
C ALA A 27 -8.33 10.24 -14.59
N ALA A 28 -8.41 9.93 -13.30
CA ALA A 28 -7.64 8.84 -12.68
C ALA A 28 -8.00 7.48 -13.30
N ALA A 29 -9.28 7.18 -13.46
CA ALA A 29 -9.74 5.94 -14.11
C ALA A 29 -9.28 5.84 -15.57
N ALA A 30 -9.32 6.95 -16.32
CA ALA A 30 -8.81 7.01 -17.67
C ALA A 30 -7.29 6.77 -17.73
N GLU A 31 -6.53 7.32 -16.76
CA GLU A 31 -5.09 7.13 -16.65
C GLU A 31 -4.71 5.70 -16.32
N VAL A 32 -5.46 5.01 -15.43
CA VAL A 32 -5.28 3.57 -15.17
C VAL A 32 -5.37 2.77 -16.47
N ARG A 33 -6.45 2.97 -17.25
CA ARG A 33 -6.63 2.26 -18.52
C ARG A 33 -5.53 2.58 -19.54
N ARG A 34 -5.24 3.87 -19.71
CA ARG A 34 -4.20 4.34 -20.65
C ARG A 34 -2.82 3.77 -20.32
N THR A 35 -2.45 3.73 -19.04
CA THR A 35 -1.14 3.21 -18.63
C THR A 35 -1.10 1.69 -18.69
N ALA A 36 -2.18 0.99 -18.36
CA ALA A 36 -2.30 -0.46 -18.54
C ALA A 36 -2.10 -0.88 -20.01
N GLU A 37 -2.74 -0.20 -20.97
CA GLU A 37 -2.55 -0.42 -22.42
C GLU A 37 -1.09 -0.22 -22.86
N ARG A 38 -0.33 0.60 -22.14
CA ARG A 38 1.09 0.84 -22.38
C ARG A 38 2.03 -0.14 -21.65
N GLY A 39 1.50 -1.07 -20.87
CA GLY A 39 2.29 -2.07 -20.17
C GLY A 39 2.66 -1.71 -18.73
N PHE A 40 2.08 -0.67 -18.14
CA PHE A 40 2.17 -0.44 -16.70
C PHE A 40 1.39 -1.52 -15.96
N ARG A 41 1.98 -2.05 -14.92
CA ARG A 41 1.40 -3.15 -14.15
C ARG A 41 0.97 -2.74 -12.74
N ALA A 42 1.36 -1.53 -12.33
CA ALA A 42 0.95 -0.92 -11.08
C ALA A 42 0.65 0.57 -11.27
N ALA A 43 -0.18 1.10 -10.39
CA ALA A 43 -0.44 2.52 -10.26
C ALA A 43 -0.50 2.86 -8.77
N PHE A 44 -0.15 4.08 -8.39
CA PHE A 44 -0.23 4.50 -7.00
C PHE A 44 -1.07 5.75 -6.80
N ILE A 45 -1.63 5.84 -5.61
CA ILE A 45 -2.27 7.02 -5.07
C ILE A 45 -1.65 7.35 -3.71
N ARG A 46 -1.68 8.62 -3.34
CA ARG A 46 -1.26 9.03 -2.01
C ARG A 46 -2.29 8.60 -0.96
N THR A 47 -1.87 8.38 0.28
CA THR A 47 -2.75 7.94 1.37
C THR A 47 -3.77 8.98 1.82
N ASN A 48 -3.54 10.26 1.57
CA ASN A 48 -4.48 11.32 1.90
C ASN A 48 -5.08 11.97 0.65
N SER A 49 -6.39 12.12 0.61
CA SER A 49 -7.07 12.78 -0.50
C SER A 49 -6.75 14.27 -0.53
N VAL A 50 -6.26 14.76 -1.68
CA VAL A 50 -5.95 16.19 -1.89
C VAL A 50 -7.21 17.05 -2.00
N SER A 51 -8.32 16.44 -2.40
CA SER A 51 -9.59 17.14 -2.66
C SER A 51 -10.52 17.20 -1.43
N GLY A 52 -10.10 16.62 -0.29
CA GLY A 52 -10.96 16.43 0.87
C GLY A 52 -12.09 15.39 0.66
N ILE A 53 -12.12 14.72 -0.49
CA ILE A 53 -13.06 13.64 -0.77
C ILE A 53 -12.44 12.34 -0.31
N LYS A 54 -13.15 11.59 0.50
CA LYS A 54 -12.69 10.27 0.99
C LYS A 54 -12.58 9.26 -0.15
N TYR A 55 -11.63 8.34 -0.06
CA TYR A 55 -11.50 7.25 -1.02
C TYR A 55 -12.66 6.24 -0.97
N SER A 56 -13.40 6.20 0.13
CA SER A 56 -14.65 5.46 0.26
C SER A 56 -15.85 6.06 -0.50
N ASP A 57 -15.76 7.34 -0.92
CA ASP A 57 -16.80 8.00 -1.70
C ASP A 57 -17.02 7.29 -3.05
N ARG A 58 -18.29 7.08 -3.41
CA ARG A 58 -18.70 6.39 -4.63
C ARG A 58 -18.17 7.00 -5.93
N ARG A 59 -17.75 8.26 -5.90
CA ARG A 59 -17.08 8.90 -7.04
C ARG A 59 -15.77 8.22 -7.43
N PHE A 60 -15.10 7.54 -6.47
CA PHE A 60 -13.90 6.75 -6.73
C PHE A 60 -14.19 5.35 -7.25
N ASP A 61 -15.42 4.85 -7.22
CA ASP A 61 -15.75 3.50 -7.71
C ASP A 61 -15.32 3.29 -9.18
N VAL A 62 -15.31 4.36 -10.00
CA VAL A 62 -14.81 4.30 -11.40
C VAL A 62 -13.30 4.01 -11.47
N VAL A 63 -12.52 4.46 -10.48
CA VAL A 63 -11.09 4.19 -10.38
C VAL A 63 -10.88 2.73 -9.94
N TRP A 64 -11.58 2.32 -8.90
CA TRP A 64 -11.50 0.94 -8.38
C TRP A 64 -11.92 -0.07 -9.43
N GLN A 65 -12.97 0.23 -10.18
CA GLN A 65 -13.39 -0.60 -11.30
C GLN A 65 -12.31 -0.67 -12.40
N ALA A 66 -11.66 0.46 -12.73
CA ALA A 66 -10.59 0.46 -13.72
C ALA A 66 -9.38 -0.38 -13.26
N ILE A 67 -9.02 -0.34 -11.98
CA ILE A 67 -7.99 -1.21 -11.38
C ILE A 67 -8.36 -2.69 -11.55
N VAL A 68 -9.60 -3.06 -11.20
CA VAL A 68 -10.09 -4.45 -11.35
C VAL A 68 -10.10 -4.89 -12.81
N ASP A 69 -10.65 -4.07 -13.71
CA ASP A 69 -10.79 -4.38 -15.14
C ASP A 69 -9.43 -4.61 -15.82
N THR A 70 -8.42 -3.86 -15.41
CA THR A 70 -7.08 -3.91 -16.03
C THR A 70 -6.11 -4.87 -15.33
N GLY A 71 -6.42 -5.28 -14.10
CA GLY A 71 -5.52 -6.09 -13.27
C GLY A 71 -4.27 -5.34 -12.78
N VAL A 72 -4.22 -4.02 -12.99
CA VAL A 72 -3.16 -3.15 -12.44
C VAL A 72 -3.19 -3.21 -10.91
N LYS A 73 -2.02 -3.25 -10.26
CA LYS A 73 -1.91 -3.28 -8.80
C LYS A 73 -2.02 -1.85 -8.26
N LEU A 74 -2.89 -1.64 -7.28
CA LEU A 74 -3.04 -0.35 -6.62
C LEU A 74 -2.00 -0.22 -5.50
N GLY A 75 -1.12 0.77 -5.57
CA GLY A 75 -0.24 1.16 -4.48
C GLY A 75 -0.88 2.28 -3.66
N LEU A 76 -0.99 2.08 -2.35
CA LEU A 76 -1.23 3.15 -1.39
C LEU A 76 0.14 3.60 -0.87
N HIS A 77 0.52 4.85 -1.13
CA HIS A 77 1.84 5.37 -0.83
C HIS A 77 1.73 6.70 -0.08
N PRO A 78 2.27 6.82 1.13
CA PRO A 78 2.26 8.09 1.84
C PRO A 78 3.15 9.11 1.13
N LEU A 79 2.89 10.39 1.38
CA LEU A 79 3.73 11.48 0.93
C LEU A 79 4.04 12.41 2.10
N PRO A 80 5.25 13.01 2.16
CA PRO A 80 5.67 13.85 3.26
C PRO A 80 4.93 15.19 3.24
N VAL A 81 3.73 15.21 3.78
CA VAL A 81 2.91 16.40 3.95
C VAL A 81 2.72 16.67 5.44
N TRP A 82 3.26 17.78 5.93
CA TRP A 82 3.23 18.10 7.35
C TRP A 82 2.44 19.37 7.71
N ASP A 83 1.96 20.11 6.73
CA ASP A 83 1.23 21.35 6.90
C ASP A 83 -0.08 21.41 6.11
N GLN A 84 -0.59 20.27 5.66
CA GLN A 84 -1.81 20.20 4.87
C GLN A 84 -2.99 19.68 5.68
N ASP A 85 -4.14 20.32 5.49
CA ASP A 85 -5.41 19.77 5.94
C ASP A 85 -5.69 18.41 5.26
N GLY A 86 -6.20 17.46 6.04
CA GLY A 86 -6.56 16.12 5.54
C GLY A 86 -5.55 15.02 5.80
N THR A 87 -4.39 15.33 6.41
CA THR A 87 -3.49 14.30 6.93
C THR A 87 -3.90 13.87 8.34
N ALA A 88 -3.63 12.61 8.72
CA ALA A 88 -4.01 12.09 10.04
C ALA A 88 -3.33 12.85 11.19
N CYS A 89 -2.09 13.33 10.99
CA CYS A 89 -1.36 14.12 11.98
C CYS A 89 -1.46 15.63 11.76
N GLY A 90 -1.87 16.06 10.56
CA GLY A 90 -2.08 17.48 10.22
C GLY A 90 -0.89 18.38 10.57
N TYR A 91 -1.20 19.58 11.05
CA TYR A 91 -0.23 20.59 11.44
C TYR A 91 0.63 20.25 12.69
N ARG A 92 0.45 19.08 13.29
CA ARG A 92 1.28 18.63 14.43
C ARG A 92 2.69 18.23 14.02
N LEU A 93 2.90 17.95 12.75
CA LEU A 93 4.21 17.58 12.20
C LEU A 93 4.91 18.82 11.66
N SER A 94 6.17 19.03 12.06
CA SER A 94 6.92 20.25 11.76
C SER A 94 8.09 20.06 10.80
N ASN A 95 8.41 18.83 10.43
CA ASN A 95 9.54 18.49 9.57
C ASN A 95 9.38 17.11 8.91
N ILE A 96 10.27 16.83 7.95
CA ILE A 96 10.25 15.59 7.17
C ILE A 96 10.44 14.35 8.06
N MET A 97 11.29 14.39 9.07
CA MET A 97 11.54 13.27 9.98
C MET A 97 10.25 12.87 10.72
N ALA A 98 9.49 13.85 11.20
CA ALA A 98 8.21 13.59 11.88
C ALA A 98 7.15 13.08 10.88
N ALA A 99 7.15 13.60 9.63
CA ALA A 99 6.24 13.16 8.59
C ALA A 99 6.52 11.69 8.21
N SER A 100 7.77 11.32 7.99
CA SER A 100 8.19 9.95 7.66
C SER A 100 7.92 8.99 8.83
N ALA A 101 8.44 9.30 10.03
CA ALA A 101 8.37 8.37 11.16
C ALA A 101 6.96 8.18 11.75
N LEU A 102 6.09 9.21 11.68
CA LEU A 102 4.77 9.18 12.30
C LEU A 102 3.63 9.40 11.29
N GLY A 103 3.81 10.36 10.39
CA GLY A 103 2.75 10.73 9.44
C GLY A 103 2.42 9.60 8.48
N PHE A 104 3.42 8.92 7.94
CA PHE A 104 3.22 7.83 6.95
C PHE A 104 2.37 6.68 7.49
N PRO A 105 2.71 6.03 8.62
CA PRO A 105 1.85 4.98 9.16
C PRO A 105 0.48 5.50 9.57
N MET A 106 0.37 6.70 10.14
CA MET A 106 -0.92 7.26 10.57
C MET A 106 -1.85 7.56 9.40
N ASP A 107 -1.35 8.12 8.30
CA ASP A 107 -2.13 8.38 7.10
C ASP A 107 -2.53 7.07 6.40
N MET A 108 -1.66 6.06 6.40
CA MET A 108 -1.96 4.73 5.87
C MET A 108 -3.09 4.07 6.66
N ILE A 109 -2.98 4.04 7.99
CA ILE A 109 -4.01 3.50 8.89
C ILE A 109 -5.36 4.18 8.66
N ALA A 110 -5.36 5.52 8.58
CA ALA A 110 -6.58 6.30 8.36
C ALA A 110 -7.22 6.00 7.00
N THR A 111 -6.39 5.85 5.96
CA THR A 111 -6.84 5.53 4.60
C THR A 111 -7.42 4.12 4.51
N LEU A 112 -6.75 3.13 5.09
CA LEU A 112 -7.25 1.77 5.12
C LEU A 112 -8.57 1.68 5.90
N TYR A 113 -8.66 2.36 7.04
CA TYR A 113 -9.91 2.43 7.80
C TYR A 113 -11.04 3.07 6.97
N ASP A 114 -10.79 4.18 6.28
CA ASP A 114 -11.77 4.82 5.42
C ASP A 114 -12.25 3.88 4.30
N MET A 115 -11.33 3.22 3.61
CA MET A 115 -11.67 2.32 2.51
C MET A 115 -12.38 1.05 3.00
N MET A 116 -11.98 0.47 4.14
CA MET A 116 -12.64 -0.69 4.75
C MET A 116 -14.03 -0.32 5.24
N SER A 117 -14.12 0.72 6.10
CA SER A 117 -15.41 1.13 6.71
C SER A 117 -16.43 1.65 5.69
N GLY A 118 -15.97 2.24 4.60
CA GLY A 118 -16.80 2.63 3.47
C GLY A 118 -17.10 1.51 2.48
N GLY A 119 -16.71 0.25 2.77
CA GLY A 119 -17.03 -0.94 1.99
C GLY A 119 -16.35 -1.01 0.62
N VAL A 120 -15.23 -0.32 0.40
CA VAL A 120 -14.52 -0.34 -0.90
C VAL A 120 -14.08 -1.77 -1.24
N PHE A 121 -13.45 -2.45 -0.30
CA PHE A 121 -12.93 -3.80 -0.52
C PHE A 121 -14.03 -4.88 -0.58
N ASP A 122 -15.21 -4.61 -0.04
CA ASP A 122 -16.39 -5.45 -0.22
C ASP A 122 -17.01 -5.28 -1.61
N ARG A 123 -16.99 -4.06 -2.16
CA ARG A 123 -17.46 -3.78 -3.53
C ARG A 123 -16.47 -4.26 -4.60
N PHE A 124 -15.18 -4.22 -4.29
CA PHE A 124 -14.10 -4.59 -5.21
C PHE A 124 -13.21 -5.68 -4.61
N PRO A 125 -13.74 -6.90 -4.38
CA PRO A 125 -13.06 -7.96 -3.63
C PRO A 125 -11.85 -8.57 -4.35
N THR A 126 -11.62 -8.20 -5.60
CA THR A 126 -10.47 -8.64 -6.40
C THR A 126 -9.48 -7.52 -6.70
N MET A 127 -9.64 -6.34 -6.07
CA MET A 127 -8.75 -5.20 -6.27
C MET A 127 -7.42 -5.42 -5.55
N PRO A 128 -6.33 -5.71 -6.27
CA PRO A 128 -5.04 -6.00 -5.63
C PRO A 128 -4.43 -4.70 -5.11
N THR A 129 -4.18 -4.62 -3.79
CA THR A 129 -3.73 -3.40 -3.12
C THR A 129 -2.40 -3.63 -2.41
N MET A 130 -1.44 -2.74 -2.64
CA MET A 130 -0.11 -2.74 -2.00
C MET A 130 -0.03 -1.60 -0.99
N ILE A 131 0.42 -1.92 0.22
CA ILE A 131 0.70 -0.96 1.29
C ILE A 131 2.19 -0.68 1.24
N LEU A 132 2.56 0.55 0.89
CA LEU A 132 3.93 0.94 0.59
C LEU A 132 4.43 1.96 1.62
N GLU A 133 5.70 1.86 2.03
CA GLU A 133 6.44 2.85 2.82
C GLU A 133 5.72 3.32 4.11
N ALA A 134 5.09 2.40 4.82
CA ALA A 134 4.36 2.72 6.05
C ALA A 134 4.72 1.80 7.23
N GLY A 135 5.72 0.92 7.03
CA GLY A 135 6.01 -0.16 7.96
C GLY A 135 4.88 -1.19 8.07
N ALA A 136 5.12 -2.25 8.82
CA ALA A 136 4.15 -3.33 9.02
C ALA A 136 3.84 -3.63 10.50
N GLY A 137 4.66 -3.14 11.43
CA GLY A 137 4.54 -3.43 12.85
C GLY A 137 3.24 -2.97 13.51
N TRP A 138 2.53 -2.05 12.91
CA TRP A 138 1.22 -1.57 13.36
C TRP A 138 0.05 -2.48 12.93
N LEU A 139 0.22 -3.30 11.89
CA LEU A 139 -0.87 -4.07 11.26
C LEU A 139 -1.65 -4.95 12.26
N PRO A 140 -1.02 -5.83 13.08
CA PRO A 140 -1.77 -6.72 13.94
C PRO A 140 -2.73 -5.98 14.86
N SER A 141 -2.21 -4.99 15.60
CA SER A 141 -2.99 -4.27 16.60
C SER A 141 -4.13 -3.43 16.00
N PHE A 142 -3.93 -2.88 14.79
CA PHE A 142 -4.98 -2.09 14.14
C PHE A 142 -6.02 -2.95 13.43
N LEU A 143 -5.64 -4.06 12.81
CA LEU A 143 -6.60 -4.97 12.21
C LEU A 143 -7.50 -5.64 13.28
N GLU A 144 -6.92 -6.05 14.43
CA GLU A 144 -7.70 -6.48 15.59
C GLU A 144 -8.67 -5.41 16.07
N ARG A 145 -8.18 -4.18 16.25
CA ARG A 145 -8.98 -3.07 16.72
C ARG A 145 -10.08 -2.69 15.74
N PHE A 146 -9.82 -2.76 14.45
CA PHE A 146 -10.83 -2.51 13.42
C PHE A 146 -11.92 -3.56 13.47
N GLU A 147 -11.58 -4.84 13.65
CA GLU A 147 -12.54 -5.92 13.78
C GLU A 147 -13.44 -5.73 15.02
N GLU A 148 -12.84 -5.49 16.17
CA GLU A 148 -13.58 -5.21 17.40
C GLU A 148 -14.62 -4.09 17.23
N HIS A 149 -14.23 -3.00 16.57
CA HIS A 149 -15.11 -1.86 16.35
C HIS A 149 -16.14 -2.10 15.24
N ARG A 150 -15.77 -2.89 14.21
CA ARG A 150 -16.69 -3.36 13.19
C ARG A 150 -17.81 -4.20 13.80
N GLU A 151 -17.48 -5.14 14.70
CA GLU A 151 -18.47 -5.94 15.40
C GLU A 151 -19.39 -5.11 16.28
N MET A 152 -18.84 -4.14 17.04
CA MET A 152 -19.61 -3.30 17.95
C MET A 152 -20.52 -2.27 17.25
N PHE A 153 -20.00 -1.63 16.20
CA PHE A 153 -20.63 -0.43 15.61
C PHE A 153 -20.93 -0.54 14.11
N GLY A 154 -20.34 -1.52 13.42
CA GLY A 154 -20.37 -1.59 11.96
C GLY A 154 -21.77 -1.66 11.37
N ALA A 155 -22.69 -2.39 11.99
CA ALA A 155 -24.06 -2.50 11.51
C ALA A 155 -24.77 -1.13 11.37
N ILE A 156 -24.39 -0.14 12.18
CA ILE A 156 -25.00 1.20 12.21
C ILE A 156 -24.12 2.23 11.50
N GLN A 157 -22.80 2.21 11.77
CA GLN A 157 -21.89 3.28 11.34
C GLN A 157 -21.16 2.96 10.02
N ALA A 158 -21.01 1.69 9.68
CA ALA A 158 -20.33 1.21 8.48
C ALA A 158 -21.08 0.03 7.86
N PRO A 159 -22.35 0.18 7.46
CA PRO A 159 -23.21 -0.94 7.03
C PRO A 159 -22.74 -1.61 5.74
N GLU A 160 -21.83 -1.00 5.00
CA GLU A 160 -21.22 -1.58 3.80
C GLU A 160 -19.98 -2.42 4.11
N TRP A 161 -19.41 -2.33 5.29
CA TRP A 161 -18.26 -3.12 5.71
C TRP A 161 -18.71 -4.51 6.20
N LYS A 162 -18.55 -5.52 5.38
CA LYS A 162 -19.02 -6.90 5.63
C LYS A 162 -17.89 -7.83 6.04
N THR A 163 -16.77 -7.76 5.31
CA THR A 163 -15.65 -8.68 5.45
C THR A 163 -14.72 -8.27 6.60
N PRO A 164 -14.27 -9.20 7.46
CA PRO A 164 -13.27 -8.93 8.48
C PRO A 164 -11.98 -8.29 7.90
N PRO A 165 -11.32 -7.35 8.62
CA PRO A 165 -10.12 -6.68 8.13
C PRO A 165 -8.99 -7.62 7.72
N LEU A 166 -8.72 -8.66 8.51
CA LEU A 166 -7.68 -9.63 8.21
C LEU A 166 -8.02 -10.44 6.94
N GLU A 167 -9.27 -10.85 6.77
CA GLU A 167 -9.73 -11.56 5.55
C GLU A 167 -9.59 -10.67 4.31
N ILE A 168 -9.89 -9.36 4.42
CA ILE A 168 -9.64 -8.40 3.32
C ILE A 168 -8.15 -8.37 2.99
N PHE A 169 -7.29 -8.30 4.02
CA PHE A 169 -5.85 -8.27 3.83
C PHE A 169 -5.35 -9.54 3.12
N GLU A 170 -5.63 -10.71 3.66
CA GLU A 170 -5.21 -12.00 3.10
C GLU A 170 -5.73 -12.24 1.68
N ARG A 171 -6.91 -11.72 1.36
CA ARG A 171 -7.53 -11.90 0.05
C ARG A 171 -6.86 -11.06 -1.06
N GLN A 172 -6.44 -9.83 -0.75
CA GLN A 172 -6.13 -8.86 -1.81
C GLN A 172 -5.05 -7.83 -1.48
N MET A 173 -4.34 -7.95 -0.35
CA MET A 173 -3.33 -6.97 0.03
C MET A 173 -1.95 -7.57 0.22
N MET A 174 -0.93 -6.74 0.04
CA MET A 174 0.43 -7.00 0.49
C MET A 174 1.01 -5.74 1.13
N VAL A 175 2.01 -5.91 1.98
CA VAL A 175 2.73 -4.82 2.64
C VAL A 175 4.21 -4.88 2.29
N THR A 176 4.84 -3.71 2.17
CA THR A 176 6.29 -3.62 2.11
C THR A 176 6.88 -3.30 3.48
N VAL A 177 8.05 -3.87 3.75
CA VAL A 177 8.90 -3.54 4.90
C VAL A 177 10.24 -3.05 4.41
N GLU A 178 10.81 -2.06 5.11
CA GLU A 178 12.14 -1.59 4.78
C GLU A 178 13.20 -2.64 5.14
N ALA A 179 14.23 -2.75 4.31
CA ALA A 179 15.24 -3.80 4.43
C ALA A 179 15.98 -3.84 5.78
N CYS A 180 16.02 -2.74 6.51
CA CYS A 180 16.69 -2.63 7.82
C CYS A 180 15.72 -2.80 9.02
N GLU A 181 14.43 -2.89 8.81
CA GLU A 181 13.39 -2.89 9.84
C GLU A 181 13.11 -4.30 10.36
N ARG A 182 14.01 -4.79 11.25
CA ARG A 182 13.90 -6.13 11.82
C ARG A 182 12.58 -6.39 12.55
N THR A 183 12.11 -5.42 13.35
CA THR A 183 10.90 -5.59 14.15
C THR A 183 9.67 -5.69 13.26
N ASP A 184 9.58 -4.84 12.26
CA ASP A 184 8.49 -4.83 11.29
C ASP A 184 8.45 -6.13 10.46
N LEU A 185 9.62 -6.59 9.99
CA LEU A 185 9.75 -7.86 9.28
C LEU A 185 9.31 -9.05 10.15
N ALA A 186 9.78 -9.11 11.39
CA ALA A 186 9.46 -10.21 12.30
C ALA A 186 7.96 -10.24 12.64
N ILE A 187 7.36 -9.09 12.94
CA ILE A 187 5.93 -8.97 13.24
C ILE A 187 5.09 -9.29 11.99
N ALA A 188 5.50 -8.80 10.82
CA ALA A 188 4.79 -9.10 9.58
C ALA A 188 4.74 -10.59 9.30
N LEU A 189 5.86 -11.31 9.44
CA LEU A 189 5.94 -12.76 9.19
C LEU A 189 5.30 -13.62 10.29
N GLU A 190 5.17 -13.11 11.51
CA GLU A 190 4.40 -13.78 12.57
C GLU A 190 2.89 -13.68 12.31
N PHE A 191 2.44 -12.59 11.69
CA PHE A 191 1.02 -12.26 11.56
C PHE A 191 0.44 -12.58 10.18
N LEU A 192 1.25 -12.49 9.12
CA LEU A 192 0.83 -12.67 7.74
C LEU A 192 1.60 -13.81 7.06
N PRO A 193 0.99 -14.52 6.10
CA PRO A 193 1.74 -15.39 5.20
C PRO A 193 2.84 -14.60 4.45
N ALA A 194 4.01 -15.20 4.26
CA ALA A 194 5.16 -14.53 3.67
C ALA A 194 4.91 -13.97 2.26
N ASP A 195 3.97 -14.55 1.51
CA ASP A 195 3.57 -14.09 0.19
C ASP A 195 2.66 -12.83 0.18
N HIS A 196 2.41 -12.28 1.37
CA HIS A 196 1.80 -10.96 1.57
C HIS A 196 2.81 -9.90 2.04
N VAL A 197 4.08 -10.25 2.17
CA VAL A 197 5.15 -9.35 2.61
C VAL A 197 6.20 -9.23 1.52
N ALA A 198 6.67 -8.02 1.22
CA ALA A 198 7.77 -7.77 0.30
C ALA A 198 8.76 -6.77 0.90
N ILE A 199 10.03 -6.87 0.47
CA ILE A 199 11.08 -5.95 0.90
C ILE A 199 11.09 -4.71 0.02
N ALA A 200 11.37 -3.53 0.61
CA ALA A 200 11.62 -2.28 -0.07
C ALA A 200 13.02 -1.74 0.24
N SER A 201 13.62 -1.03 -0.70
CA SER A 201 14.88 -0.30 -0.52
C SER A 201 14.69 1.19 -0.35
N ASP A 202 13.58 1.69 -0.82
CA ASP A 202 13.28 3.13 -0.97
C ASP A 202 14.39 3.92 -1.70
N TRP A 203 15.18 3.22 -2.52
CA TRP A 203 16.24 3.87 -3.29
C TRP A 203 15.63 4.71 -4.43
N PRO A 204 16.06 5.96 -4.69
CA PRO A 204 17.23 6.66 -4.13
C PRO A 204 16.89 7.72 -3.06
N HIS A 205 15.85 7.52 -2.28
CA HIS A 205 15.51 8.44 -1.20
C HIS A 205 16.62 8.50 -0.12
N TYR A 206 16.63 9.59 0.64
CA TYR A 206 17.67 9.87 1.66
C TYR A 206 17.57 8.94 2.88
N ASP A 207 16.40 8.41 3.17
CA ASP A 207 16.09 7.44 4.23
C ASP A 207 16.09 5.98 3.73
N GLY A 208 16.25 5.77 2.43
CA GLY A 208 16.33 4.45 1.82
C GLY A 208 17.53 3.64 2.29
N THR A 209 17.48 2.33 2.07
CA THR A 209 18.54 1.38 2.44
C THR A 209 19.55 1.20 1.29
N PRO A 210 20.73 1.85 1.33
CA PRO A 210 21.69 1.80 0.21
C PRO A 210 22.25 0.39 -0.05
N ASP A 211 22.39 -0.40 0.99
CA ASP A 211 22.82 -1.81 0.92
C ASP A 211 21.66 -2.72 1.34
N LEU A 212 20.71 -2.88 0.41
CA LEU A 212 19.50 -3.69 0.56
C LEU A 212 19.83 -5.11 1.07
N ILE A 213 20.81 -5.77 0.45
CA ILE A 213 21.15 -7.17 0.73
C ILE A 213 21.66 -7.32 2.17
N SER A 214 22.64 -6.51 2.58
CA SER A 214 23.18 -6.57 3.94
C SER A 214 22.16 -6.13 4.98
N GLY A 215 21.31 -5.14 4.69
CA GLY A 215 20.24 -4.70 5.56
C GLY A 215 19.25 -5.83 5.84
N PHE A 216 18.72 -6.42 4.78
CA PHE A 216 17.76 -7.52 4.86
C PHE A 216 18.36 -8.78 5.52
N THR A 217 19.61 -9.15 5.19
CA THR A 217 20.30 -10.28 5.83
C THR A 217 20.42 -10.08 7.35
N ARG A 218 20.67 -8.85 7.79
CA ARG A 218 20.73 -8.56 9.24
C ARG A 218 19.35 -8.60 9.88
N ALA A 219 18.34 -8.01 9.23
CA ALA A 219 16.96 -7.99 9.73
C ALA A 219 16.38 -9.40 9.85
N GLY A 220 16.65 -10.27 8.88
CA GLY A 220 16.14 -11.63 8.81
C GLY A 220 16.82 -12.66 9.72
N ARG A 221 17.85 -12.29 10.48
CA ARG A 221 18.57 -13.26 11.32
C ARG A 221 17.66 -14.01 12.29
N GLY A 222 17.63 -15.35 12.16
CA GLY A 222 16.83 -16.22 13.01
C GLY A 222 15.36 -16.32 12.63
N LEU A 223 14.95 -15.75 11.51
CA LEU A 223 13.67 -16.00 10.85
C LEU A 223 13.80 -17.19 9.90
N ASP A 224 12.67 -17.72 9.46
CA ASP A 224 12.61 -18.85 8.53
C ASP A 224 13.22 -18.49 7.17
N GLU A 225 14.01 -19.37 6.58
CA GLU A 225 14.72 -19.11 5.31
C GLU A 225 13.80 -19.13 4.10
N ASP A 226 12.75 -19.96 4.11
CA ASP A 226 11.75 -20.03 3.02
C ASP A 226 10.88 -18.77 3.02
N ASP A 227 10.48 -18.30 4.20
CA ASP A 227 9.77 -17.03 4.36
C ASP A 227 10.63 -15.85 3.88
N LEU A 228 11.90 -15.82 4.26
CA LEU A 228 12.83 -14.78 3.81
C LEU A 228 13.04 -14.80 2.29
N ALA A 229 13.11 -15.97 1.66
CA ALA A 229 13.22 -16.09 0.22
C ALA A 229 11.92 -15.58 -0.49
N MET A 230 10.76 -15.83 0.12
CA MET A 230 9.48 -15.30 -0.37
C MET A 230 9.48 -13.77 -0.30
N VAL A 231 9.81 -13.19 0.85
CA VAL A 231 9.87 -11.73 1.06
C VAL A 231 10.89 -11.06 0.13
N ALA A 232 12.05 -11.66 -0.09
CA ALA A 232 13.13 -11.11 -0.92
C ALA A 232 12.76 -10.95 -2.40
N GLY A 233 11.80 -11.74 -2.90
CA GLY A 233 11.41 -11.65 -4.31
C GLY A 233 10.24 -12.53 -4.72
N GLY A 234 9.97 -13.62 -4.00
CA GLY A 234 8.89 -14.56 -4.30
C GLY A 234 7.52 -13.88 -4.33
N THR A 235 7.24 -13.01 -3.35
CA THR A 235 6.00 -12.22 -3.28
C THR A 235 5.81 -11.36 -4.52
N LEU A 236 6.81 -10.57 -4.90
CA LEU A 236 6.72 -9.72 -6.09
C LEU A 236 6.60 -10.56 -7.37
N ALA A 237 7.29 -11.69 -7.47
CA ALA A 237 7.17 -12.58 -8.62
C ALA A 237 5.74 -13.16 -8.77
N ARG A 238 5.04 -13.41 -7.67
CA ARG A 238 3.62 -13.83 -7.69
C ARG A 238 2.68 -12.69 -8.06
N TRP A 239 2.93 -11.52 -7.51
CA TRP A 239 2.10 -10.33 -7.78
C TRP A 239 2.30 -9.80 -9.20
N PHE A 240 3.49 -9.96 -9.76
CA PHE A 240 3.87 -9.49 -11.08
C PHE A 240 4.45 -10.65 -11.92
N PRO A 241 3.64 -11.68 -12.26
CA PRO A 241 4.12 -12.79 -13.08
C PRO A 241 4.61 -12.28 -14.44
N ALA A 242 5.65 -12.94 -15.01
CA ALA A 242 6.27 -12.57 -16.27
C ALA A 242 5.29 -12.59 -17.47
#